data_0adb657e79461d5f840ab19294225884
#
_entry.id   0adb657e79461d5f840ab19294225884
#
_cell.length_a   1.000
_cell.length_b   1.000
_cell.length_c   1.000
_cell.angle_alpha   90.00
_cell.angle_beta   90.00
_cell.angle_gamma   90.00
#
_symmetry.space_group_name_H-M   'P 1'
#
loop_
_entity.id
_entity.type
_entity.pdbx_description
1 polymer ?
#
loop_
_entity_poly.entity_id
_entity_poly.type
_entity_poly.pdbx_seq_one_letter_code
_entity_poly.pdbx_strand_id
1 'polypeptide(L)'
;MSRSLPLVLFLAACGCGTAGIRERPIGEAISEGVAFLVRSQSPDGSWGEGRQTTNYDIMASVPGSHDAFRVGTTALCVMALREAGEREASGRGLRYLAGYDGLRRANRMELYNVWGHTYALQALARAHREDGGADLRAAAERHLEMLGRYEAFSGGWNYYDFAYGTRTPSMEGTSFGTAAGLAALHEAKQAGLA
;
A
#
# COMPACT_ATOMS: atom_id res chain seq x y z
N MET A 1 -38.22 57.20 39.97
CA MET A 1 -37.88 55.84 40.51
C MET A 1 -37.51 54.99 39.34
N SER A 2 -36.19 54.95 39.04
CA SER A 2 -35.64 54.15 37.92
C SER A 2 -35.08 52.84 38.47
N ARG A 3 -35.61 51.70 38.05
CA ARG A 3 -35.14 50.36 38.43
C ARG A 3 -34.19 49.88 37.37
N SER A 4 -32.88 49.82 37.69
CA SER A 4 -31.84 49.21 36.89
C SER A 4 -31.91 47.69 37.03
N LEU A 5 -32.15 46.94 35.93
CA LEU A 5 -31.97 45.47 35.88
C LEU A 5 -30.49 45.14 35.67
N PRO A 6 -29.95 44.21 36.39
CA PRO A 6 -28.60 43.74 36.12
C PRO A 6 -28.59 42.78 34.91
N LEU A 7 -27.76 43.07 33.93
CA LEU A 7 -27.47 42.22 32.80
C LEU A 7 -26.57 41.07 33.26
N VAL A 8 -27.11 39.88 33.39
CA VAL A 8 -26.31 38.67 33.67
C VAL A 8 -25.77 38.15 32.37
N LEU A 9 -24.45 38.33 32.17
CA LEU A 9 -23.70 37.79 31.05
C LEU A 9 -23.44 36.31 31.33
N PHE A 10 -24.13 35.39 30.60
CA PHE A 10 -23.79 33.98 30.56
C PHE A 10 -22.56 33.79 29.64
N LEU A 11 -21.37 33.68 30.21
CA LEU A 11 -20.20 33.15 29.51
C LEU A 11 -20.36 31.65 29.37
N ALA A 12 -20.84 31.22 28.19
CA ALA A 12 -20.74 29.82 27.79
C ALA A 12 -19.25 29.49 27.55
N ALA A 13 -18.61 28.85 28.53
CA ALA A 13 -17.30 28.26 28.36
C ALA A 13 -17.45 27.12 27.33
N CYS A 14 -17.11 27.37 26.07
CA CYS A 14 -16.80 26.33 25.11
C CYS A 14 -15.57 25.59 25.60
N GLY A 15 -15.78 24.55 26.39
CA GLY A 15 -14.76 23.57 26.73
C GLY A 15 -14.36 22.83 25.46
N CYS A 16 -13.35 23.36 24.76
CA CYS A 16 -12.61 22.58 23.78
C CYS A 16 -11.89 21.49 24.57
N GLY A 17 -12.58 20.36 24.78
CA GLY A 17 -11.95 19.17 25.36
C GLY A 17 -10.81 18.75 24.43
N THR A 18 -9.59 19.03 24.83
CA THR A 18 -8.43 18.33 24.29
C THR A 18 -8.68 16.86 24.59
N ALA A 19 -9.10 16.10 23.58
CA ALA A 19 -9.08 14.65 23.68
C ALA A 19 -7.64 14.28 24.01
N GLY A 20 -7.38 13.97 25.30
CA GLY A 20 -6.07 13.61 25.77
C GLY A 20 -5.55 12.47 24.90
N ILE A 21 -4.32 12.61 24.42
CA ILE A 21 -3.63 11.52 23.74
C ILE A 21 -3.64 10.36 24.71
N ARG A 22 -4.42 9.32 24.40
CA ARG A 22 -4.46 8.12 25.23
C ARG A 22 -3.17 7.35 25.01
N GLU A 23 -2.28 7.35 25.98
CA GLU A 23 -1.13 6.46 25.97
C GLU A 23 -1.64 5.02 26.03
N ARG A 24 -1.32 4.24 24.99
CA ARG A 24 -1.64 2.81 24.92
C ARG A 24 -0.36 1.99 24.83
N PRO A 25 -0.32 0.81 25.47
CA PRO A 25 0.78 -0.14 25.27
C PRO A 25 0.90 -0.51 23.78
N ILE A 26 2.11 -0.60 23.29
CA ILE A 26 2.39 -0.94 21.87
C ILE A 26 1.70 -2.24 21.46
N GLY A 27 1.70 -3.26 22.33
CA GLY A 27 1.03 -4.53 22.05
C GLY A 27 -0.48 -4.41 21.84
N GLU A 28 -1.17 -3.52 22.58
CA GLU A 28 -2.59 -3.24 22.40
C GLU A 28 -2.82 -2.56 21.04
N ALA A 29 -1.99 -1.60 20.68
CA ALA A 29 -2.08 -0.92 19.39
C ALA A 29 -1.85 -1.89 18.22
N ILE A 30 -0.90 -2.82 18.33
CA ILE A 30 -0.67 -3.87 17.33
C ILE A 30 -1.90 -4.77 17.23
N SER A 31 -2.46 -5.25 18.33
CA SER A 31 -3.64 -6.12 18.32
C SER A 31 -4.86 -5.47 17.69
N GLU A 32 -5.10 -4.20 17.99
CA GLU A 32 -6.18 -3.43 17.37
C GLU A 32 -5.95 -3.23 15.86
N GLY A 33 -4.70 -2.94 15.45
CA GLY A 33 -4.31 -2.84 14.05
C GLY A 33 -4.54 -4.14 13.27
N VAL A 34 -4.13 -5.28 13.83
CA VAL A 34 -4.39 -6.60 13.25
C VAL A 34 -5.89 -6.83 13.12
N ALA A 35 -6.67 -6.60 14.18
CA ALA A 35 -8.11 -6.77 14.15
C ALA A 35 -8.79 -5.85 13.11
N PHE A 36 -8.30 -4.62 12.94
CA PHE A 36 -8.77 -3.72 11.88
C PHE A 36 -8.49 -4.30 10.48
N LEU A 37 -7.27 -4.74 10.20
CA LEU A 37 -6.91 -5.31 8.90
C LEU A 37 -7.74 -6.56 8.59
N VAL A 38 -7.91 -7.47 9.55
CA VAL A 38 -8.73 -8.68 9.36
C VAL A 38 -10.18 -8.33 9.00
N ARG A 39 -10.79 -7.36 9.71
CA ARG A 39 -12.17 -6.94 9.44
C ARG A 39 -12.34 -6.18 8.13
N SER A 40 -11.31 -5.46 7.68
CA SER A 40 -11.35 -4.64 6.46
C SER A 40 -10.95 -5.37 5.19
N GLN A 41 -10.61 -6.66 5.29
CA GLN A 41 -10.25 -7.48 4.12
C GLN A 41 -11.46 -7.69 3.21
N SER A 42 -11.28 -7.48 1.92
CA SER A 42 -12.28 -7.76 0.89
C SER A 42 -12.50 -9.26 0.72
N PRO A 43 -13.67 -9.69 0.21
CA PRO A 43 -13.98 -11.13 0.01
C PRO A 43 -12.98 -11.87 -0.89
N ASP A 44 -12.33 -11.18 -1.82
CA ASP A 44 -11.31 -11.74 -2.70
C ASP A 44 -9.90 -11.81 -2.07
N GLY A 45 -9.78 -11.41 -0.81
CA GLY A 45 -8.53 -11.43 -0.05
C GLY A 45 -7.70 -10.16 -0.15
N SER A 46 -8.12 -9.16 -0.94
CA SER A 46 -7.39 -7.90 -1.08
C SER A 46 -7.74 -6.86 -0.01
N TRP A 47 -6.96 -5.79 0.01
CA TRP A 47 -7.26 -4.54 0.72
C TRP A 47 -7.20 -3.37 -0.24
N GLY A 48 -8.02 -2.36 0.02
CA GLY A 48 -8.17 -1.19 -0.82
C GLY A 48 -9.24 -1.37 -1.89
N GLU A 49 -9.56 -0.28 -2.55
CA GLU A 49 -10.60 -0.23 -3.58
C GLU A 49 -9.98 -0.25 -4.98
N GLY A 50 -10.57 -1.05 -5.87
CA GLY A 50 -10.21 -1.06 -7.30
C GLY A 50 -10.87 0.07 -8.10
N ARG A 51 -11.40 1.09 -7.43
CA ARG A 51 -12.09 2.24 -8.03
C ARG A 51 -11.90 3.49 -7.19
N GLN A 52 -12.07 4.65 -7.81
CA GLN A 52 -12.07 5.92 -7.10
C GLN A 52 -13.26 6.01 -6.13
N THR A 53 -12.96 6.24 -4.86
CA THR A 53 -13.95 6.36 -3.78
C THR A 53 -14.02 7.77 -3.20
N THR A 54 -13.08 8.65 -3.56
CA THR A 54 -13.02 10.04 -3.09
C THR A 54 -12.87 11.03 -4.24
N ASN A 55 -13.35 12.25 -4.06
CA ASN A 55 -13.24 13.32 -5.06
C ASN A 55 -11.88 14.02 -5.06
N TYR A 56 -10.98 13.65 -4.14
CA TYR A 56 -9.70 14.34 -3.94
C TYR A 56 -8.53 13.68 -4.69
N ASP A 57 -8.74 12.53 -5.28
CA ASP A 57 -7.68 11.81 -5.97
C ASP A 57 -7.66 12.15 -7.45
N ILE A 58 -6.97 13.24 -7.79
CA ILE A 58 -6.78 13.71 -9.17
C ILE A 58 -5.88 12.77 -9.98
N MET A 59 -5.01 12.00 -9.33
CA MET A 59 -4.02 11.16 -10.02
C MET A 59 -4.53 9.75 -10.29
N ALA A 60 -5.55 9.31 -9.56
CA ALA A 60 -6.13 7.98 -9.70
C ALA A 60 -7.49 7.96 -10.42
N SER A 61 -7.85 9.03 -11.11
CA SER A 61 -9.10 9.11 -11.88
C SER A 61 -9.12 8.21 -13.12
N VAL A 62 -7.99 7.60 -13.46
CA VAL A 62 -7.83 6.78 -14.65
C VAL A 62 -8.08 5.31 -14.32
N PRO A 63 -8.91 4.60 -15.10
CA PRO A 63 -9.10 3.17 -14.93
C PRO A 63 -7.77 2.40 -14.91
N GLY A 64 -7.58 1.55 -13.90
CA GLY A 64 -6.37 0.77 -13.72
C GLY A 64 -5.38 1.33 -12.69
N SER A 65 -5.32 2.64 -12.46
CA SER A 65 -4.43 3.23 -11.43
C SER A 65 -4.76 2.72 -10.03
N HIS A 66 -6.02 2.53 -9.73
CA HIS A 66 -6.47 1.97 -8.44
C HIS A 66 -6.02 0.53 -8.23
N ASP A 67 -5.82 -0.25 -9.29
CA ASP A 67 -5.31 -1.62 -9.19
C ASP A 67 -3.89 -1.64 -8.66
N ALA A 68 -3.03 -0.70 -9.06
CA ALA A 68 -1.69 -0.58 -8.51
C ALA A 68 -1.71 -0.27 -7.01
N PHE A 69 -2.59 0.64 -6.57
CA PHE A 69 -2.80 0.91 -5.15
C PHE A 69 -3.34 -0.29 -4.40
N ARG A 70 -4.31 -0.99 -4.97
CA ARG A 70 -4.92 -2.18 -4.36
C ARG A 70 -3.88 -3.29 -4.19
N VAL A 71 -3.07 -3.56 -5.20
CA VAL A 71 -1.97 -4.53 -5.13
C VAL A 71 -0.94 -4.12 -4.09
N GLY A 72 -0.47 -2.87 -4.12
CA GLY A 72 0.51 -2.36 -3.16
C GLY A 72 -0.01 -2.37 -1.72
N THR A 73 -1.25 -1.93 -1.50
CA THR A 73 -1.90 -1.95 -0.18
C THR A 73 -2.06 -3.38 0.32
N THR A 74 -2.52 -4.30 -0.54
CA THR A 74 -2.65 -5.72 -0.17
C THR A 74 -1.31 -6.30 0.25
N ALA A 75 -0.25 -6.01 -0.49
CA ALA A 75 1.09 -6.49 -0.15
C ALA A 75 1.58 -5.96 1.20
N LEU A 76 1.37 -4.68 1.49
CA LEU A 76 1.71 -4.09 2.79
C LEU A 76 0.91 -4.72 3.94
N CYS A 77 -0.40 -4.93 3.75
CA CYS A 77 -1.24 -5.60 4.75
C CYS A 77 -0.79 -7.05 4.99
N VAL A 78 -0.48 -7.79 3.92
CA VAL A 78 0.06 -9.15 4.01
C VAL A 78 1.33 -9.18 4.84
N MET A 79 2.30 -8.31 4.55
CA MET A 79 3.56 -8.27 5.30
C MET A 79 3.31 -7.94 6.78
N ALA A 80 2.49 -6.93 7.08
CA ALA A 80 2.17 -6.54 8.45
C ALA A 80 1.48 -7.67 9.24
N LEU A 81 0.51 -8.35 8.63
CA LEU A 81 -0.22 -9.45 9.26
C LEU A 81 0.68 -10.68 9.51
N ARG A 82 1.59 -10.99 8.58
CA ARG A 82 2.55 -12.07 8.77
C ARG A 82 3.52 -11.79 9.92
N GLU A 83 4.05 -10.58 10.02
CA GLU A 83 4.89 -10.15 11.15
C GLU A 83 4.13 -10.26 12.49
N ALA A 84 2.83 -10.00 12.49
CA ALA A 84 1.98 -10.14 13.67
C ALA A 84 1.52 -11.59 13.95
N GLY A 85 1.91 -12.56 13.11
CA GLY A 85 1.52 -13.97 13.25
C GLY A 85 0.13 -14.32 12.72
N GLU A 86 -0.58 -13.39 12.08
CA GLU A 86 -1.90 -13.60 11.48
C GLU A 86 -1.75 -14.29 10.13
N ARG A 87 -1.95 -15.62 10.09
CA ARG A 87 -1.70 -16.45 8.91
C ARG A 87 -2.92 -16.61 8.00
N GLU A 88 -4.12 -16.56 8.53
CA GLU A 88 -5.33 -16.81 7.74
C GLU A 88 -5.63 -15.66 6.79
N ALA A 89 -5.76 -14.45 7.29
CA ALA A 89 -6.03 -13.27 6.47
C ALA A 89 -4.86 -12.97 5.53
N SER A 90 -3.61 -13.06 6.00
CA SER A 90 -2.43 -12.88 5.15
C SER A 90 -2.35 -13.93 4.05
N GLY A 91 -2.75 -15.18 4.30
CA GLY A 91 -2.81 -16.24 3.31
C GLY A 91 -3.84 -15.97 2.21
N ARG A 92 -5.00 -15.38 2.55
CA ARG A 92 -5.97 -14.93 1.53
C ARG A 92 -5.37 -13.82 0.67
N GLY A 93 -4.68 -12.85 1.28
CA GLY A 93 -3.99 -11.79 0.55
C GLY A 93 -2.89 -12.30 -0.37
N LEU A 94 -2.11 -13.28 0.06
CA LEU A 94 -1.11 -13.94 -0.78
C LEU A 94 -1.73 -14.63 -2.00
N ARG A 95 -2.86 -15.31 -1.84
CA ARG A 95 -3.58 -15.90 -2.99
C ARG A 95 -4.05 -14.85 -3.96
N TYR A 96 -4.58 -13.73 -3.46
CA TYR A 96 -4.92 -12.60 -4.32
C TYR A 96 -3.69 -12.09 -5.11
N LEU A 97 -2.57 -11.83 -4.45
CA LEU A 97 -1.35 -11.35 -5.09
C LEU A 97 -0.79 -12.36 -6.10
N ALA A 98 -0.78 -13.64 -5.75
CA ALA A 98 -0.27 -14.69 -6.63
C ALA A 98 -1.14 -14.89 -7.88
N GLY A 99 -2.46 -14.70 -7.77
CA GLY A 99 -3.40 -14.80 -8.88
C GLY A 99 -3.56 -13.53 -9.69
N TYR A 100 -3.06 -12.39 -9.21
CA TYR A 100 -3.24 -11.11 -9.88
C TYR A 100 -2.10 -10.82 -10.87
N ASP A 101 -2.40 -10.90 -12.15
CA ASP A 101 -1.47 -10.60 -13.24
C ASP A 101 -1.83 -9.33 -14.05
N GLY A 102 -2.93 -8.66 -13.65
CA GLY A 102 -3.54 -7.53 -14.37
C GLY A 102 -2.85 -6.19 -14.16
N LEU A 103 -1.78 -6.12 -13.34
CA LEU A 103 -1.07 -4.87 -13.08
C LEU A 103 -0.24 -4.45 -14.30
N ARG A 104 -0.95 -3.95 -15.30
CA ARG A 104 -0.41 -3.49 -16.57
C ARG A 104 -0.80 -2.06 -16.79
N ARG A 105 0.09 -1.33 -17.40
CA ARG A 105 -0.21 0.00 -17.84
C ARG A 105 -1.18 -0.03 -19.02
N ALA A 106 -2.47 0.26 -18.78
CA ALA A 106 -3.48 0.27 -19.81
C ALA A 106 -3.42 1.54 -20.70
N ASN A 107 -2.94 2.64 -20.12
CA ASN A 107 -2.77 3.90 -20.84
C ASN A 107 -1.65 4.77 -20.24
N ARG A 108 -1.42 5.95 -20.81
CA ARG A 108 -0.34 6.87 -20.43
C ARG A 108 -0.47 7.47 -19.02
N MET A 109 -1.66 7.39 -18.45
CA MET A 109 -1.99 8.03 -17.18
C MET A 109 -1.94 7.07 -15.98
N GLU A 110 -1.63 5.79 -16.19
CA GLU A 110 -1.42 4.84 -15.10
C GLU A 110 -0.04 5.01 -14.50
N LEU A 111 0.01 5.60 -13.33
CA LEU A 111 1.24 6.16 -12.78
C LEU A 111 1.89 5.32 -11.68
N TYR A 112 1.17 4.40 -11.05
CA TYR A 112 1.60 3.76 -9.81
C TYR A 112 2.02 2.29 -9.96
N ASN A 113 2.20 1.80 -11.17
CA ASN A 113 2.53 0.39 -11.43
C ASN A 113 3.82 -0.06 -10.73
N VAL A 114 4.86 0.79 -10.78
CA VAL A 114 6.13 0.51 -10.09
C VAL A 114 5.91 0.22 -8.61
N TRP A 115 5.06 1.02 -7.96
CA TRP A 115 4.73 0.86 -6.56
C TRP A 115 4.04 -0.47 -6.26
N GLY A 116 3.04 -0.85 -7.08
CA GLY A 116 2.37 -2.14 -6.99
C GLY A 116 3.34 -3.32 -7.13
N HIS A 117 4.19 -3.31 -8.16
CA HIS A 117 5.18 -4.35 -8.39
C HIS A 117 6.20 -4.46 -7.26
N THR A 118 6.68 -3.32 -6.75
CA THR A 118 7.68 -3.25 -5.69
C THR A 118 7.18 -3.93 -4.40
N TYR A 119 5.99 -3.58 -3.92
CA TYR A 119 5.47 -4.16 -2.68
C TYR A 119 4.97 -5.59 -2.86
N ALA A 120 4.37 -5.91 -4.01
CA ALA A 120 3.99 -7.29 -4.30
C ALA A 120 5.19 -8.23 -4.31
N LEU A 121 6.31 -7.82 -4.94
CA LEU A 121 7.55 -8.59 -4.92
C LEU A 121 8.05 -8.83 -3.49
N GLN A 122 8.07 -7.80 -2.64
CA GLN A 122 8.50 -7.95 -1.25
C GLN A 122 7.64 -8.97 -0.51
N ALA A 123 6.31 -8.85 -0.59
CA ALA A 123 5.41 -9.74 0.12
C ALA A 123 5.51 -11.21 -0.36
N LEU A 124 5.54 -11.39 -1.68
CA LEU A 124 5.60 -12.73 -2.29
C LEU A 124 6.96 -13.40 -2.06
N ALA A 125 8.06 -12.66 -2.19
CA ALA A 125 9.41 -13.18 -1.95
C ALA A 125 9.61 -13.60 -0.49
N ARG A 126 9.18 -12.77 0.47
CA ARG A 126 9.20 -13.13 1.89
C ARG A 126 8.36 -14.38 2.18
N ALA A 127 7.13 -14.43 1.66
CA ALA A 127 6.26 -15.57 1.85
C ALA A 127 6.84 -16.85 1.21
N HIS A 128 7.42 -16.77 0.01
CA HIS A 128 8.10 -17.88 -0.63
C HIS A 128 9.28 -18.40 0.19
N ARG A 129 10.09 -17.51 0.74
CA ARG A 129 11.23 -17.88 1.61
C ARG A 129 10.77 -18.61 2.89
N GLU A 130 9.63 -18.20 3.45
CA GLU A 130 9.12 -18.77 4.71
C GLU A 130 8.34 -20.07 4.50
N ASP A 131 7.45 -20.09 3.53
CA ASP A 131 6.45 -21.14 3.34
C ASP A 131 6.76 -22.04 2.13
N GLY A 132 7.65 -21.61 1.23
CA GLY A 132 7.88 -22.27 -0.07
C GLY A 132 6.74 -22.02 -1.05
N GLY A 133 6.61 -22.93 -2.02
CA GLY A 133 5.52 -22.93 -3.00
C GLY A 133 5.91 -22.36 -4.37
N ALA A 134 5.59 -23.12 -5.41
CA ALA A 134 5.89 -22.75 -6.79
C ALA A 134 5.09 -21.54 -7.27
N ASP A 135 3.84 -21.42 -6.81
CA ASP A 135 2.96 -20.31 -7.20
C ASP A 135 3.44 -18.97 -6.67
N LEU A 136 3.91 -18.94 -5.41
CA LEU A 136 4.48 -17.73 -4.81
C LEU A 136 5.77 -17.33 -5.51
N ARG A 137 6.62 -18.32 -5.84
CA ARG A 137 7.85 -18.12 -6.59
C ARG A 137 7.55 -17.52 -7.96
N ALA A 138 6.68 -18.14 -8.73
CA ALA A 138 6.34 -17.71 -10.08
C ALA A 138 5.71 -16.30 -10.08
N ALA A 139 4.87 -15.99 -9.08
CA ALA A 139 4.31 -14.66 -8.93
C ALA A 139 5.38 -13.63 -8.60
N ALA A 140 6.30 -13.92 -7.68
CA ALA A 140 7.41 -13.03 -7.34
C ALA A 140 8.33 -12.79 -8.56
N GLU A 141 8.65 -13.82 -9.33
CA GLU A 141 9.46 -13.71 -10.55
C GLU A 141 8.79 -12.79 -11.59
N ARG A 142 7.47 -12.85 -11.76
CA ARG A 142 6.74 -11.93 -12.65
C ARG A 142 6.87 -10.46 -12.20
N HIS A 143 6.75 -10.19 -10.90
CA HIS A 143 6.92 -8.84 -10.38
C HIS A 143 8.37 -8.35 -10.45
N LEU A 144 9.33 -9.25 -10.26
CA LEU A 144 10.76 -8.95 -10.43
C LEU A 144 11.09 -8.55 -11.87
N GLU A 145 10.58 -9.31 -12.86
CA GLU A 145 10.72 -8.98 -14.27
C GLU A 145 10.13 -7.59 -14.59
N MET A 146 8.93 -7.31 -14.08
CA MET A 146 8.30 -6.02 -14.30
C MET A 146 9.05 -4.88 -13.64
N LEU A 147 9.58 -5.08 -12.44
CA LEU A 147 10.41 -4.08 -11.77
C LEU A 147 11.67 -3.76 -12.58
N GLY A 148 12.34 -4.77 -13.17
CA GLY A 148 13.45 -4.55 -14.10
C GLY A 148 13.05 -3.74 -15.34
N ARG A 149 11.85 -3.97 -15.88
CA ARG A 149 11.33 -3.20 -17.04
C ARG A 149 11.02 -1.73 -16.70
N TYR A 150 10.77 -1.42 -15.44
CA TYR A 150 10.48 -0.06 -14.96
C TYR A 150 11.69 0.67 -14.39
N GLU A 151 12.88 0.07 -14.44
CA GLU A 151 14.09 0.76 -14.02
C GLU A 151 14.31 2.01 -14.88
N ALA A 152 14.56 3.15 -14.23
CA ALA A 152 14.78 4.42 -14.91
C ALA A 152 16.10 4.43 -15.68
N PHE A 153 16.20 5.22 -16.74
CA PHE A 153 17.43 5.33 -17.54
C PHE A 153 18.65 5.81 -16.73
N SER A 154 18.43 6.62 -15.71
CA SER A 154 19.48 7.05 -14.77
C SER A 154 19.80 6.02 -13.69
N GLY A 155 19.13 4.89 -13.68
CA GLY A 155 19.14 3.90 -12.62
C GLY A 155 18.09 4.18 -11.54
N GLY A 156 17.71 3.13 -10.79
CA GLY A 156 16.68 3.22 -9.77
C GLY A 156 15.26 3.31 -10.33
N TRP A 157 14.29 3.68 -9.49
CA TRP A 157 12.88 3.68 -9.82
C TRP A 157 12.20 4.99 -9.46
N ASN A 158 11.24 5.40 -10.29
CA ASN A 158 10.36 6.50 -9.99
C ASN A 158 9.07 5.97 -9.33
N TYR A 159 8.54 6.75 -8.39
CA TYR A 159 7.24 6.48 -7.79
C TYR A 159 6.11 6.62 -8.81
N TYR A 160 6.22 7.62 -9.65
CA TYR A 160 5.37 7.84 -10.79
C TYR A 160 6.10 7.43 -12.06
N ASP A 161 5.46 6.62 -12.87
CA ASP A 161 5.94 6.39 -14.22
C ASP A 161 5.28 7.39 -15.16
N PHE A 162 5.94 8.52 -15.39
CA PHE A 162 5.49 9.57 -16.27
C PHE A 162 5.94 9.39 -17.72
N ALA A 163 6.63 8.31 -18.04
CA ALA A 163 7.15 8.12 -19.37
C ALA A 163 6.02 8.02 -20.41
N TYR A 164 6.08 8.90 -21.36
CA TYR A 164 5.14 8.98 -22.45
C TYR A 164 5.25 7.75 -23.34
N GLY A 165 4.18 7.00 -23.48
CA GLY A 165 4.16 5.88 -24.43
C GLY A 165 4.21 4.49 -23.81
N THR A 166 3.87 4.35 -22.53
CA THR A 166 3.43 3.08 -21.89
C THR A 166 4.45 1.97 -21.66
N ARG A 167 5.58 1.97 -22.38
CA ARG A 167 6.61 0.92 -22.28
C ARG A 167 8.02 1.48 -22.02
N THR A 168 8.12 2.79 -21.96
CA THR A 168 9.41 3.45 -21.74
C THR A 168 9.56 3.75 -20.26
N PRO A 169 10.67 3.35 -19.63
CA PRO A 169 10.98 3.70 -18.25
C PRO A 169 11.04 5.21 -18.06
N SER A 170 10.85 5.67 -16.83
CA SER A 170 11.13 7.06 -16.47
C SER A 170 12.58 7.43 -16.76
N MET A 171 12.83 8.71 -17.05
CA MET A 171 14.19 9.19 -17.27
C MET A 171 15.02 9.14 -15.98
N GLU A 172 14.41 9.44 -14.84
CA GLU A 172 15.08 9.57 -13.55
C GLU A 172 14.36 8.79 -12.46
N GLY A 173 15.14 8.16 -11.59
CA GLY A 173 14.65 7.57 -10.36
C GLY A 173 14.41 8.62 -9.28
N THR A 174 13.55 8.30 -8.31
CA THR A 174 13.38 9.07 -7.08
C THR A 174 13.98 8.32 -5.90
N SER A 175 14.41 9.03 -4.86
CA SER A 175 14.93 8.40 -3.65
C SER A 175 13.91 7.44 -3.02
N PHE A 176 12.63 7.83 -2.98
CA PHE A 176 11.55 7.00 -2.45
C PHE A 176 11.34 5.71 -3.27
N GLY A 177 11.17 5.83 -4.58
CA GLY A 177 10.96 4.68 -5.46
C GLY A 177 12.17 3.76 -5.49
N THR A 178 13.38 4.33 -5.53
CA THR A 178 14.63 3.58 -5.53
C THR A 178 14.86 2.83 -4.23
N ALA A 179 14.62 3.45 -3.07
CA ALA A 179 14.75 2.78 -1.78
C ALA A 179 13.77 1.60 -1.67
N ALA A 180 12.52 1.78 -2.08
CA ALA A 180 11.53 0.70 -2.10
C ALA A 180 11.90 -0.42 -3.08
N GLY A 181 12.40 -0.08 -4.28
CA GLY A 181 12.90 -1.03 -5.27
C GLY A 181 14.08 -1.85 -4.76
N LEU A 182 15.06 -1.20 -4.13
CA LEU A 182 16.19 -1.89 -3.52
C LEU A 182 15.77 -2.86 -2.40
N ALA A 183 14.80 -2.47 -1.58
CA ALA A 183 14.24 -3.37 -0.56
C ALA A 183 13.57 -4.59 -1.21
N ALA A 184 12.85 -4.40 -2.32
CA ALA A 184 12.22 -5.50 -3.06
C ALA A 184 13.26 -6.45 -3.67
N LEU A 185 14.31 -5.92 -4.28
CA LEU A 185 15.41 -6.72 -4.84
C LEU A 185 16.17 -7.48 -3.74
N HIS A 186 16.34 -6.86 -2.58
CA HIS A 186 16.95 -7.55 -1.43
C HIS A 186 16.13 -8.78 -1.03
N GLU A 187 14.81 -8.64 -0.88
CA GLU A 187 13.93 -9.77 -0.54
C GLU A 187 13.92 -10.84 -1.64
N ALA A 188 13.92 -10.45 -2.92
CA ALA A 188 14.03 -11.38 -4.04
C ALA A 188 15.33 -12.19 -3.98
N LYS A 189 16.45 -11.53 -3.72
CA LYS A 189 17.76 -12.20 -3.53
C LYS A 189 17.74 -13.16 -2.34
N GLN A 190 17.19 -12.76 -1.20
CA GLN A 190 17.08 -13.63 -0.02
C GLN A 190 16.19 -14.86 -0.27
N ALA A 191 15.22 -14.73 -1.17
CA ALA A 191 14.34 -15.83 -1.60
C ALA A 191 14.93 -16.70 -2.73
N GLY A 192 16.14 -16.41 -3.22
CA GLY A 192 16.78 -17.16 -4.31
C GLY A 192 16.11 -16.95 -5.67
N LEU A 193 15.54 -15.77 -5.91
CA LEU A 193 14.92 -15.39 -7.18
C LEU A 193 15.85 -14.63 -8.13
N ALA A 194 16.99 -14.14 -7.63
CA ALA A 194 17.97 -13.35 -8.39
C ALA A 194 19.39 -13.89 -8.19
#